data_d8e6d4dc1ddf9db02509eb0b29efe43c
#
_entry.id   d8e6d4dc1ddf9db02509eb0b29efe43c
#
_cell.length_a   1.000
_cell.length_b   1.000
_cell.length_c   1.000
_cell.angle_alpha   90.00
_cell.angle_beta   90.00
_cell.angle_gamma   90.00
#
_symmetry.space_group_name_H-M   'P 1'
#
loop_
_entity.id
_entity.type
_entity.pdbx_description
1 polymer ?
#
loop_
_entity_poly.entity_id
_entity_poly.type
_entity_poly.pdbx_seq_one_letter_code
_entity_poly.pdbx_strand_id
1 'polypeptide(L)'
;NLASTNNFSRFRYTLDKEEDAYRLKMTLEDRPYNTSVGIGIHYDNLYKTAALINVTHKQLLLDNDVASFDFILGDNLRYKFNYYIDKGFHWSIGFESLFNQFESPLNSEGSDSPGDSKYFYDSSIIKYFGFTNRLYVETLFREEFAFGIGLEHKKLIIRSRATILESGGFEYFDDANYFNAYSFLKFDSRDHVYFPTKGFFFDGNLTLYLDDSTKRYTEKHKFFYTVKSDLGYTFSLNKLLSISVGASLGALVNEPNRYSFSFLIGGYGNQNINNSTPLIGYSALDIFGFSFLKTTVGMDFSLSKNHYLRLKGNIATVSDQPFDAHEWSEKRYSGYGVGYGINSFLGPIELTYSFSPETKSPLWYFNLGWSF
;
A
#
# COMPACT_ATOMS: atom_id res chain seq x y z
N ASN A 1 -22.01 12.20 -0.71
CA ASN A 1 -21.81 13.63 -0.46
C ASN A 1 -21.47 14.34 -1.77
N LEU A 2 -22.42 15.10 -2.34
CA LEU A 2 -22.29 15.77 -3.66
C LEU A 2 -21.07 16.68 -3.76
N ALA A 3 -20.64 17.28 -2.64
CA ALA A 3 -19.46 18.15 -2.62
C ALA A 3 -18.14 17.35 -2.75
N SER A 4 -18.09 16.12 -2.26
CA SER A 4 -16.90 15.27 -2.32
C SER A 4 -16.64 14.68 -3.71
N THR A 5 -17.65 14.61 -4.57
CA THR A 5 -17.49 14.14 -5.95
C THR A 5 -16.64 15.07 -6.82
N ASN A 6 -16.48 16.32 -6.40
CA ASN A 6 -15.76 17.36 -7.16
C ASN A 6 -16.32 17.63 -8.57
N ASN A 7 -17.55 17.19 -8.85
CA ASN A 7 -18.20 17.38 -10.15
C ASN A 7 -18.86 18.75 -10.29
N PHE A 8 -19.23 19.36 -9.17
CA PHE A 8 -19.97 20.60 -9.17
C PHE A 8 -19.14 21.75 -8.60
N SER A 9 -19.21 22.91 -9.25
CA SER A 9 -18.58 24.17 -8.80
C SER A 9 -19.36 24.78 -7.65
N ARG A 10 -20.69 24.64 -7.68
CA ARG A 10 -21.60 25.15 -6.68
C ARG A 10 -22.82 24.26 -6.55
N PHE A 11 -23.28 24.07 -5.34
CA PHE A 11 -24.59 23.48 -5.11
C PHE A 11 -25.38 24.37 -4.13
N ARG A 12 -26.66 24.53 -4.43
CA ARG A 12 -27.62 25.23 -3.57
C ARG A 12 -28.81 24.31 -3.37
N TYR A 13 -29.40 24.37 -2.20
CA TYR A 13 -30.65 23.67 -1.96
C TYR A 13 -31.64 24.63 -1.29
N THR A 14 -32.91 24.48 -1.61
CA THR A 14 -34.05 25.12 -0.95
C THR A 14 -35.03 24.04 -0.53
N LEU A 15 -35.61 24.23 0.63
CA LEU A 15 -36.69 23.41 1.15
C LEU A 15 -37.99 24.20 1.05
N ASP A 16 -38.81 23.88 0.08
CA ASP A 16 -40.09 24.48 -0.11
C ASP A 16 -41.14 23.64 0.66
N LYS A 17 -41.93 24.26 1.52
CA LYS A 17 -42.97 23.60 2.29
C LYS A 17 -44.23 23.45 1.40
N GLU A 18 -44.67 22.22 1.18
CA GLU A 18 -45.93 21.90 0.51
C GLU A 18 -46.84 21.16 1.49
N GLU A 19 -47.96 21.77 1.86
CA GLU A 19 -48.98 21.27 2.77
C GLU A 19 -48.46 20.35 3.89
N ASP A 20 -48.29 19.03 3.65
CA ASP A 20 -47.79 18.03 4.62
C ASP A 20 -46.39 17.50 4.31
N ALA A 21 -45.66 18.06 3.32
CA ALA A 21 -44.36 17.60 2.89
C ALA A 21 -43.39 18.76 2.63
N TYR A 22 -42.11 18.44 2.58
CA TYR A 22 -41.07 19.37 2.14
C TYR A 22 -40.50 18.92 0.81
N ARG A 23 -40.53 19.82 -0.18
CA ARG A 23 -39.85 19.60 -1.48
C ARG A 23 -38.43 20.12 -1.39
N LEU A 24 -37.43 19.21 -1.57
CA LEU A 24 -36.03 19.58 -1.70
C LEU A 24 -35.75 19.94 -3.17
N LYS A 25 -35.48 21.22 -3.42
CA LYS A 25 -35.03 21.69 -4.74
C LYS A 25 -33.52 21.90 -4.71
N MET A 26 -32.78 21.14 -5.52
CA MET A 26 -31.33 21.30 -5.67
C MET A 26 -31.00 21.96 -7.00
N THR A 27 -30.12 22.96 -6.96
CA THR A 27 -29.53 23.60 -8.12
C THR A 27 -28.04 23.29 -8.10
N LEU A 28 -27.58 22.59 -9.14
CA LEU A 28 -26.21 22.15 -9.31
C LEU A 28 -25.60 22.91 -10.49
N GLU A 29 -24.42 23.49 -10.30
CA GLU A 29 -23.64 24.14 -11.35
C GLU A 29 -22.42 23.25 -11.62
N ASP A 30 -22.29 22.71 -12.82
CA ASP A 30 -21.16 21.88 -13.21
C ASP A 30 -19.85 22.67 -13.17
N ARG A 31 -18.75 21.99 -12.92
CA ARG A 31 -17.43 22.61 -13.07
C ARG A 31 -17.13 22.81 -14.56
N PRO A 32 -16.63 24.00 -14.93
CA PRO A 32 -16.32 24.31 -16.33
C PRO A 32 -15.05 23.58 -16.82
N TYR A 33 -14.32 22.91 -15.94
CA TYR A 33 -13.05 22.25 -16.25
C TYR A 33 -13.11 20.77 -15.88
N ASN A 34 -12.83 19.92 -16.87
CA ASN A 34 -12.76 18.48 -16.69
C ASN A 34 -11.35 18.01 -16.27
N THR A 35 -10.35 18.89 -16.32
CA THR A 35 -8.96 18.57 -15.99
C THR A 35 -8.56 19.22 -14.69
N SER A 36 -7.94 18.44 -13.80
CA SER A 36 -7.27 18.93 -12.61
C SER A 36 -5.80 18.50 -12.61
N VAL A 37 -4.92 19.38 -12.13
CA VAL A 37 -3.51 19.10 -11.97
C VAL A 37 -3.16 19.23 -10.49
N GLY A 38 -2.59 18.20 -9.91
CA GLY A 38 -2.04 18.16 -8.57
C GLY A 38 -0.52 18.15 -8.61
N ILE A 39 0.12 18.86 -7.70
CA ILE A 39 1.58 18.84 -7.54
C ILE A 39 1.85 18.53 -6.06
N GLY A 40 2.79 17.62 -5.80
CA GLY A 40 3.20 17.25 -4.46
C GLY A 40 4.70 17.01 -4.36
N ILE A 41 5.17 16.99 -3.13
CA ILE A 41 6.52 16.57 -2.79
C ILE A 41 6.37 15.40 -1.83
N HIS A 42 7.16 14.37 -2.02
CA HIS A 42 7.17 13.19 -1.18
C HIS A 42 8.59 12.85 -0.76
N TYR A 43 8.74 12.39 0.46
CA TYR A 43 9.96 11.78 0.96
C TYR A 43 9.60 10.63 1.90
N ASP A 44 10.23 9.50 1.70
CA ASP A 44 10.24 8.38 2.65
C ASP A 44 11.60 7.65 2.64
N ASN A 45 11.77 6.73 3.58
CA ASN A 45 13.05 6.03 3.73
C ASN A 45 13.35 5.05 2.61
N LEU A 46 12.32 4.51 1.91
CA LEU A 46 12.49 3.55 0.83
C LEU A 46 12.70 4.26 -0.52
N TYR A 47 11.78 5.14 -0.88
CA TYR A 47 11.76 5.77 -2.20
C TYR A 47 12.54 7.08 -2.27
N LYS A 48 13.03 7.58 -1.11
CA LYS A 48 13.79 8.85 -1.00
C LYS A 48 12.97 10.05 -1.46
N THR A 49 13.62 11.05 -2.05
CA THR A 49 12.97 12.29 -2.49
C THR A 49 12.27 12.10 -3.83
N ALA A 50 11.07 12.63 -3.94
CA ALA A 50 10.34 12.66 -5.19
C ALA A 50 9.43 13.88 -5.31
N ALA A 51 9.26 14.38 -6.54
CA ALA A 51 8.20 15.29 -6.93
C ALA A 51 7.09 14.50 -7.60
N LEU A 52 5.86 14.78 -7.21
CA LEU A 52 4.66 14.17 -7.77
C LEU A 52 3.94 15.17 -8.65
N ILE A 53 3.51 14.71 -9.81
CA ILE A 53 2.58 15.41 -10.69
C ILE A 53 1.40 14.47 -10.95
N ASN A 54 0.21 14.87 -10.52
CA ASN A 54 -1.04 14.19 -10.85
C ASN A 54 -1.78 14.99 -11.91
N VAL A 55 -2.25 14.33 -12.93
CA VAL A 55 -3.18 14.88 -13.92
C VAL A 55 -4.41 14.00 -13.95
N THR A 56 -5.56 14.54 -13.58
CA THR A 56 -6.84 13.84 -13.63
C THR A 56 -7.78 14.55 -14.63
N HIS A 57 -8.28 13.79 -15.57
CA HIS A 57 -9.24 14.24 -16.57
C HIS A 57 -10.52 13.42 -16.48
N LYS A 58 -11.65 14.11 -16.37
CA LYS A 58 -12.99 13.52 -16.36
C LYS A 58 -13.62 13.66 -17.73
N GLN A 59 -14.42 12.67 -18.16
CA GLN A 59 -15.08 12.65 -19.44
C GLN A 59 -14.08 12.72 -20.61
N LEU A 60 -13.07 11.83 -20.56
CA LEU A 60 -12.03 11.74 -21.59
C LEU A 60 -12.57 11.09 -22.87
N LEU A 61 -13.23 9.95 -22.74
CA LEU A 61 -13.81 9.16 -23.84
C LEU A 61 -15.32 8.98 -23.69
N LEU A 62 -15.82 8.93 -22.46
CA LEU A 62 -17.21 8.70 -22.09
C LEU A 62 -17.65 9.73 -21.04
N ASP A 63 -18.95 9.99 -20.96
CA ASP A 63 -19.51 10.98 -20.02
C ASP A 63 -19.29 10.63 -18.53
N ASN A 64 -19.01 9.37 -18.25
CA ASN A 64 -18.85 8.84 -16.88
C ASN A 64 -17.48 8.20 -16.64
N ASP A 65 -16.47 8.59 -17.37
CA ASP A 65 -15.11 8.11 -17.17
C ASP A 65 -14.21 9.13 -16.44
N VAL A 66 -13.15 8.59 -15.84
CA VAL A 66 -12.07 9.36 -15.23
C VAL A 66 -10.75 8.71 -15.60
N ALA A 67 -9.85 9.50 -16.19
CA ALA A 67 -8.47 9.13 -16.40
C ALA A 67 -7.58 9.90 -15.41
N SER A 68 -6.73 9.20 -14.69
CA SER A 68 -5.76 9.80 -13.76
C SER A 68 -4.38 9.27 -14.05
N PHE A 69 -3.40 10.16 -14.08
CA PHE A 69 -2.01 9.84 -14.29
C PHE A 69 -1.17 10.48 -13.19
N ASP A 70 -0.53 9.66 -12.36
CA ASP A 70 0.43 10.05 -11.35
C ASP A 70 1.83 9.80 -11.88
N PHE A 71 2.63 10.84 -11.97
CA PHE A 71 4.01 10.76 -12.40
C PHE A 71 4.93 11.21 -11.27
N ILE A 72 5.79 10.31 -10.81
CA ILE A 72 6.61 10.50 -9.63
C ILE A 72 8.08 10.50 -10.07
N LEU A 73 8.67 11.70 -10.02
CA LEU A 73 10.04 11.99 -10.43
C LEU A 73 10.93 12.18 -9.22
N GLY A 74 12.03 11.45 -9.16
CA GLY A 74 12.99 11.53 -8.06
C GLY A 74 14.05 10.47 -8.17
N ASP A 75 14.60 10.07 -7.04
CA ASP A 75 15.63 9.01 -6.97
C ASP A 75 15.13 7.69 -7.55
N ASN A 76 13.84 7.44 -7.41
CA ASN A 76 13.17 6.25 -7.93
C ASN A 76 11.95 6.64 -8.78
N LEU A 77 12.08 6.45 -10.09
CA LEU A 77 11.00 6.75 -11.04
C LEU A 77 9.83 5.80 -10.85
N ARG A 78 8.64 6.35 -10.75
CA ARG A 78 7.39 5.59 -10.65
C ARG A 78 6.30 6.27 -11.45
N TYR A 79 5.32 5.51 -11.92
CA TYR A 79 4.07 6.07 -12.39
C TYR A 79 2.89 5.17 -12.04
N LYS A 80 1.71 5.77 -11.99
CA LYS A 80 0.43 5.10 -11.89
C LYS A 80 -0.55 5.74 -12.85
N PHE A 81 -1.11 4.96 -13.73
CA PHE A 81 -2.20 5.35 -14.62
C PHE A 81 -3.45 4.58 -14.24
N ASN A 82 -4.56 5.29 -14.09
CA ASN A 82 -5.88 4.71 -13.87
C ASN A 82 -6.85 5.25 -14.90
N TYR A 83 -7.61 4.38 -15.49
CA TYR A 83 -8.78 4.71 -16.30
C TYR A 83 -9.98 3.96 -15.72
N TYR A 84 -11.02 4.68 -15.38
CA TYR A 84 -12.16 4.15 -14.66
C TYR A 84 -13.46 4.65 -15.27
N ILE A 85 -14.37 3.72 -15.56
CA ILE A 85 -15.72 3.99 -16.06
C ILE A 85 -16.68 3.72 -14.92
N ASP A 86 -17.21 4.81 -14.33
CA ASP A 86 -18.16 4.73 -13.22
C ASP A 86 -19.57 4.45 -13.76
N LYS A 87 -20.16 3.35 -13.31
CA LYS A 87 -21.54 2.98 -13.62
C LYS A 87 -22.45 3.05 -12.38
N GLY A 88 -22.02 3.77 -11.35
CA GLY A 88 -22.75 3.92 -10.09
C GLY A 88 -22.90 2.60 -9.33
N PHE A 89 -24.13 2.19 -9.03
CA PHE A 89 -24.42 0.94 -8.32
C PHE A 89 -24.27 -0.32 -9.18
N HIS A 90 -23.94 -0.19 -10.46
CA HIS A 90 -23.64 -1.31 -11.34
C HIS A 90 -22.15 -1.63 -11.35
N TRP A 91 -21.78 -2.72 -12.01
CA TRP A 91 -20.38 -3.08 -12.21
C TRP A 91 -19.65 -2.02 -13.03
N SER A 92 -18.74 -1.33 -12.40
CA SER A 92 -17.83 -0.38 -13.04
C SER A 92 -16.60 -1.10 -13.57
N ILE A 93 -15.93 -0.51 -14.55
CA ILE A 93 -14.77 -1.11 -15.21
C ILE A 93 -13.56 -0.21 -14.98
N GLY A 94 -12.44 -0.80 -14.56
CA GLY A 94 -11.20 -0.09 -14.36
C GLY A 94 -10.02 -0.74 -15.09
N PHE A 95 -9.12 0.11 -15.56
CA PHE A 95 -7.80 -0.28 -16.04
C PHE A 95 -6.75 0.47 -15.23
N GLU A 96 -5.77 -0.25 -14.72
CA GLU A 96 -4.64 0.31 -13.96
C GLU A 96 -3.33 -0.14 -14.59
N SER A 97 -2.38 0.80 -14.74
CA SER A 97 -1.00 0.50 -15.13
C SER A 97 -0.05 1.15 -14.15
N LEU A 98 0.82 0.34 -13.56
CA LEU A 98 1.77 0.72 -12.52
C LEU A 98 3.18 0.42 -12.98
N PHE A 99 4.08 1.36 -12.77
CA PHE A 99 5.52 1.12 -12.83
C PHE A 99 6.16 1.55 -11.52
N ASN A 100 6.97 0.68 -10.96
CA ASN A 100 7.62 0.89 -9.70
C ASN A 100 9.06 0.39 -9.74
N GLN A 101 10.01 1.22 -9.34
CA GLN A 101 11.40 0.82 -9.17
C GLN A 101 11.95 1.38 -7.86
N PHE A 102 12.87 0.64 -7.25
CA PHE A 102 13.63 1.10 -6.12
C PHE A 102 14.94 0.32 -5.97
N GLU A 103 15.86 0.89 -5.22
CA GLU A 103 17.08 0.24 -4.75
C GLU A 103 17.08 0.24 -3.24
N SER A 104 17.32 -0.91 -2.63
CA SER A 104 17.42 -1.03 -1.17
C SER A 104 18.57 -1.95 -0.79
N PRO A 105 19.36 -1.59 0.23
CA PRO A 105 20.27 -2.55 0.83
C PRO A 105 19.46 -3.68 1.46
N LEU A 106 19.93 -4.90 1.31
CA LEU A 106 19.42 -6.07 2.02
C LEU A 106 20.27 -6.23 3.28
N ASN A 107 19.67 -6.05 4.43
CA ASN A 107 20.34 -6.35 5.70
C ASN A 107 19.99 -7.78 6.07
N SER A 108 20.98 -8.66 6.09
CA SER A 108 20.80 -10.07 6.42
C SER A 108 20.82 -10.37 7.93
N GLU A 109 20.90 -9.34 8.79
CA GLU A 109 21.06 -9.52 10.22
C GLU A 109 19.85 -10.16 10.96
N GLY A 110 18.72 -10.36 10.27
CA GLY A 110 17.49 -10.94 10.86
C GLY A 110 17.19 -12.39 10.48
N SER A 111 17.92 -13.02 9.57
CA SER A 111 17.64 -14.39 9.15
C SER A 111 18.59 -15.39 9.80
N ASP A 112 18.30 -15.77 11.04
CA ASP A 112 18.82 -16.98 11.67
C ASP A 112 18.18 -18.25 11.06
N SER A 113 18.04 -18.31 9.75
CA SER A 113 17.67 -19.57 9.09
C SER A 113 18.92 -20.42 8.86
N PRO A 114 19.13 -21.53 9.60
CA PRO A 114 20.35 -22.32 9.53
C PRO A 114 20.51 -23.14 8.24
N GLY A 115 19.68 -22.92 7.21
CA GLY A 115 19.65 -23.78 6.04
C GLY A 115 20.14 -23.17 4.72
N ASP A 116 19.88 -21.89 4.46
CA ASP A 116 20.03 -21.35 3.10
C ASP A 116 20.63 -19.94 3.00
N SER A 117 21.45 -19.52 3.97
CA SER A 117 22.21 -18.26 3.92
C SER A 117 23.24 -18.17 2.75
N LYS A 118 23.22 -19.11 1.82
CA LYS A 118 24.08 -19.10 0.64
C LYS A 118 23.71 -18.04 -0.41
N TYR A 119 22.53 -17.43 -0.34
CA TYR A 119 22.01 -16.55 -1.38
C TYR A 119 22.01 -15.06 -1.03
N PHE A 120 22.19 -14.69 0.24
CA PHE A 120 22.22 -13.29 0.64
C PHE A 120 23.55 -12.99 1.36
N TYR A 121 24.51 -12.48 0.61
CA TYR A 121 25.73 -11.95 1.20
C TYR A 121 25.46 -10.61 1.89
N ASP A 122 26.10 -10.43 3.03
CA ASP A 122 26.16 -9.19 3.79
C ASP A 122 26.38 -7.99 2.86
N SER A 123 25.49 -6.97 2.89
CA SER A 123 25.51 -5.74 2.08
C SER A 123 25.17 -5.83 0.58
N SER A 124 24.34 -6.77 0.13
CA SER A 124 23.83 -6.77 -1.23
C SER A 124 22.80 -5.65 -1.48
N ILE A 125 22.95 -4.88 -2.55
CA ILE A 125 21.93 -3.94 -3.01
C ILE A 125 20.97 -4.65 -3.94
N ILE A 126 19.68 -4.68 -3.58
CA ILE A 126 18.62 -5.17 -4.47
C ILE A 126 18.09 -4.03 -5.31
N LYS A 127 17.98 -4.29 -6.61
CA LYS A 127 17.26 -3.45 -7.57
C LYS A 127 15.96 -4.15 -7.97
N TYR A 128 14.86 -3.48 -7.71
CA TYR A 128 13.51 -3.93 -8.02
C TYR A 128 12.94 -3.12 -9.19
N PHE A 129 12.35 -3.81 -10.16
CA PHE A 129 11.57 -3.25 -11.25
C PHE A 129 10.27 -4.04 -11.36
N GLY A 130 9.16 -3.36 -11.17
CA GLY A 130 7.82 -3.92 -11.31
C GLY A 130 7.00 -3.12 -12.31
N PHE A 131 6.44 -3.81 -13.30
CA PHE A 131 5.46 -3.26 -14.22
C PHE A 131 4.21 -4.10 -14.14
N THR A 132 3.08 -3.49 -13.80
CA THR A 132 1.82 -4.20 -13.56
C THR A 132 0.71 -3.54 -14.34
N ASN A 133 -0.04 -4.32 -15.10
CA ASN A 133 -1.27 -3.90 -15.75
C ASN A 133 -2.42 -4.71 -15.21
N ARG A 134 -3.53 -4.05 -14.88
CA ARG A 134 -4.73 -4.66 -14.34
C ARG A 134 -5.95 -4.23 -15.12
N LEU A 135 -6.78 -5.17 -15.46
CA LEU A 135 -8.14 -4.91 -15.97
C LEU A 135 -9.12 -5.54 -14.98
N TYR A 136 -10.06 -4.77 -14.48
CA TYR A 136 -10.97 -5.24 -13.45
C TYR A 136 -12.38 -4.70 -13.62
N VAL A 137 -13.29 -5.41 -12.99
CA VAL A 137 -14.64 -4.95 -12.73
C VAL A 137 -14.84 -4.87 -11.23
N GLU A 138 -15.51 -3.81 -10.78
CA GLU A 138 -15.82 -3.65 -9.37
C GLU A 138 -17.26 -3.19 -9.16
N THR A 139 -17.80 -3.50 -8.00
CA THR A 139 -19.10 -3.00 -7.56
C THR A 139 -18.95 -2.26 -6.26
N LEU A 140 -19.59 -1.11 -6.17
CA LEU A 140 -19.67 -0.28 -4.98
C LEU A 140 -21.04 -0.47 -4.37
N PHE A 141 -21.14 -1.20 -3.26
CA PHE A 141 -22.42 -1.33 -2.55
C PHE A 141 -22.76 -0.08 -1.74
N ARG A 142 -21.74 0.65 -1.30
CA ARG A 142 -21.79 1.95 -0.61
C ARG A 142 -20.49 2.68 -0.89
N GLU A 143 -20.42 3.98 -0.57
CA GLU A 143 -19.18 4.78 -0.69
C GLU A 143 -18.00 4.15 0.07
N GLU A 144 -18.27 3.34 1.09
CA GLU A 144 -17.29 2.74 2.01
C GLU A 144 -16.86 1.33 1.58
N PHE A 145 -17.57 0.66 0.67
CA PHE A 145 -17.37 -0.75 0.35
C PHE A 145 -17.18 -0.96 -1.15
N ALA A 146 -16.06 -1.57 -1.51
CA ALA A 146 -15.76 -2.00 -2.87
C ALA A 146 -15.35 -3.48 -2.91
N PHE A 147 -15.89 -4.20 -3.87
CA PHE A 147 -15.46 -5.55 -4.22
C PHE A 147 -15.16 -5.60 -5.72
N GLY A 148 -14.01 -6.15 -6.09
CA GLY A 148 -13.62 -6.28 -7.48
C GLY A 148 -12.89 -7.58 -7.79
N ILE A 149 -12.96 -7.95 -9.06
CA ILE A 149 -12.25 -9.08 -9.66
C ILE A 149 -11.62 -8.64 -10.96
N GLY A 150 -10.47 -9.20 -11.31
CA GLY A 150 -9.78 -8.81 -12.53
C GLY A 150 -8.67 -9.74 -12.96
N LEU A 151 -8.05 -9.34 -14.05
CA LEU A 151 -6.86 -9.97 -14.60
C LEU A 151 -5.67 -9.03 -14.43
N GLU A 152 -4.53 -9.59 -14.11
CA GLU A 152 -3.27 -8.87 -13.93
C GLU A 152 -2.19 -9.48 -14.83
N HIS A 153 -1.49 -8.62 -15.56
CA HIS A 153 -0.19 -8.93 -16.13
C HIS A 153 0.88 -8.20 -15.33
N LYS A 154 1.88 -8.93 -14.83
CA LYS A 154 2.96 -8.40 -14.03
C LYS A 154 4.30 -8.80 -14.62
N LYS A 155 5.14 -7.83 -14.99
CA LYS A 155 6.55 -8.01 -15.25
C LYS A 155 7.34 -7.69 -14.00
N LEU A 156 8.12 -8.65 -13.54
CA LEU A 156 8.95 -8.51 -12.34
C LEU A 156 10.41 -8.78 -12.70
N ILE A 157 11.30 -7.86 -12.33
CA ILE A 157 12.75 -8.04 -12.45
C ILE A 157 13.36 -7.65 -11.10
N ILE A 158 14.02 -8.63 -10.47
CA ILE A 158 14.74 -8.43 -9.21
C ILE A 158 16.20 -8.83 -9.45
N ARG A 159 17.12 -7.90 -9.19
CA ARG A 159 18.56 -8.10 -9.37
C ARG A 159 19.29 -7.78 -8.08
N SER A 160 20.32 -8.56 -7.77
CA SER A 160 21.31 -8.21 -6.75
C SER A 160 22.64 -7.83 -7.41
N ARG A 161 23.28 -6.82 -6.85
CA ARG A 161 24.68 -6.52 -7.14
C ARG A 161 25.52 -7.27 -6.10
N ALA A 162 25.80 -8.53 -6.36
CA ALA A 162 26.77 -9.27 -5.56
C ALA A 162 28.18 -8.72 -5.81
N THR A 163 28.87 -8.32 -4.76
CA THR A 163 30.23 -7.78 -4.83
C THR A 163 31.28 -8.86 -5.14
N ILE A 164 30.88 -10.13 -5.30
CA ILE A 164 31.79 -11.31 -5.29
C ILE A 164 31.63 -12.22 -6.52
N LEU A 165 30.99 -11.81 -7.56
CA LEU A 165 31.18 -12.55 -8.82
C LEU A 165 32.42 -12.00 -9.50
N GLU A 166 33.47 -12.83 -9.67
CA GLU A 166 34.68 -12.51 -10.41
C GLU A 166 34.42 -11.97 -11.84
N SER A 167 33.20 -12.09 -12.34
CA SER A 167 32.75 -11.65 -13.66
C SER A 167 32.07 -10.25 -13.64
N GLY A 168 31.86 -9.61 -12.49
CA GLY A 168 31.21 -8.28 -12.39
C GLY A 168 29.76 -8.23 -12.88
N GLY A 169 29.08 -9.37 -12.94
CA GLY A 169 27.68 -9.47 -13.40
C GLY A 169 26.65 -9.22 -12.31
N PHE A 170 25.41 -8.95 -12.75
CA PHE A 170 24.24 -8.93 -11.85
C PHE A 170 23.71 -10.35 -11.69
N GLU A 171 23.39 -10.74 -10.45
CA GLU A 171 22.61 -11.92 -10.23
C GLU A 171 21.12 -11.56 -10.25
N TYR A 172 20.34 -12.25 -11.08
CA TYR A 172 18.90 -12.06 -11.16
C TYR A 172 18.23 -13.05 -10.22
N PHE A 173 17.43 -12.54 -9.27
CA PHE A 173 16.52 -13.37 -8.47
C PHE A 173 15.25 -13.68 -9.24
N ASP A 174 14.77 -12.74 -10.05
CA ASP A 174 13.64 -12.95 -10.94
C ASP A 174 13.77 -12.11 -12.21
N ASP A 175 13.29 -12.66 -13.33
CA ASP A 175 13.05 -11.98 -14.61
C ASP A 175 11.94 -12.73 -15.34
N ALA A 176 10.70 -12.41 -15.00
CA ALA A 176 9.55 -13.13 -15.53
C ALA A 176 8.35 -12.21 -15.78
N ASN A 177 7.47 -12.66 -16.67
CA ASN A 177 6.11 -12.14 -16.78
C ASN A 177 5.16 -13.13 -16.12
N TYR A 178 4.21 -12.62 -15.39
CA TYR A 178 3.17 -13.37 -14.70
C TYR A 178 1.81 -12.96 -15.21
N PHE A 179 0.94 -13.94 -15.43
CA PHE A 179 -0.48 -13.74 -15.75
C PHE A 179 -1.31 -14.26 -14.60
N ASN A 180 -2.08 -13.38 -14.01
CA ASN A 180 -2.76 -13.60 -12.75
C ASN A 180 -4.25 -13.28 -12.89
N ALA A 181 -5.07 -13.96 -12.10
CA ALA A 181 -6.38 -13.49 -11.72
C ALA A 181 -6.29 -12.92 -10.31
N TYR A 182 -7.01 -11.85 -10.03
CA TYR A 182 -7.02 -11.29 -8.69
C TYR A 182 -8.42 -10.83 -8.28
N SER A 183 -8.62 -10.74 -6.98
CA SER A 183 -9.81 -10.13 -6.38
C SER A 183 -9.39 -9.26 -5.21
N PHE A 184 -10.19 -8.25 -4.94
CA PHE A 184 -10.03 -7.39 -3.79
C PHE A 184 -11.35 -7.09 -3.10
N LEU A 185 -11.26 -6.86 -1.81
CA LEU A 185 -12.36 -6.42 -0.97
C LEU A 185 -11.88 -5.26 -0.12
N LYS A 186 -12.51 -4.11 -0.23
CA LYS A 186 -12.17 -2.91 0.53
C LYS A 186 -13.38 -2.41 1.29
N PHE A 187 -13.15 -2.04 2.52
CA PHE A 187 -14.11 -1.31 3.35
C PHE A 187 -13.38 -0.24 4.13
N ASP A 188 -13.81 1.01 4.06
CA ASP A 188 -13.21 2.11 4.79
C ASP A 188 -14.27 3.11 5.27
N SER A 189 -14.53 3.09 6.57
CA SER A 189 -15.47 4.01 7.24
C SER A 189 -14.75 5.02 8.15
N ARG A 190 -13.42 5.14 8.02
CA ARG A 190 -12.64 6.10 8.80
C ARG A 190 -13.01 7.53 8.43
N ASP A 191 -13.07 8.40 9.43
CA ASP A 191 -13.30 9.82 9.24
C ASP A 191 -12.11 10.54 8.55
N HIS A 192 -10.90 10.06 8.76
CA HIS A 192 -9.66 10.55 8.14
C HIS A 192 -8.71 9.39 7.82
N VAL A 193 -8.01 9.46 6.70
CA VAL A 193 -7.08 8.40 6.26
C VAL A 193 -5.80 8.39 7.10
N TYR A 194 -5.23 9.57 7.40
CA TYR A 194 -3.91 9.68 8.05
C TYR A 194 -3.97 9.79 9.56
N PHE A 195 -4.94 10.54 10.09
CA PHE A 195 -5.14 10.76 11.52
C PHE A 195 -6.58 10.44 11.88
N PRO A 196 -6.99 9.16 11.79
CA PRO A 196 -8.36 8.76 12.06
C PRO A 196 -8.70 8.95 13.55
N THR A 197 -9.90 9.42 13.81
CA THR A 197 -10.42 9.49 15.17
C THR A 197 -11.45 8.39 15.45
N LYS A 198 -12.07 7.86 14.41
CA LYS A 198 -13.03 6.76 14.49
C LYS A 198 -13.16 6.06 13.15
N GLY A 199 -13.65 4.83 13.19
CA GLY A 199 -14.02 4.04 12.03
C GLY A 199 -13.25 2.75 11.91
N PHE A 200 -13.65 1.94 10.95
CA PHE A 200 -13.08 0.65 10.65
C PHE A 200 -12.59 0.64 9.19
N PHE A 201 -11.48 -0.01 8.93
CA PHE A 201 -11.06 -0.32 7.57
C PHE A 201 -10.70 -1.80 7.43
N PHE A 202 -10.89 -2.31 6.23
CA PHE A 202 -10.45 -3.61 5.78
C PHE A 202 -9.97 -3.50 4.33
N ASP A 203 -8.81 -4.04 4.03
CA ASP A 203 -8.25 -4.20 2.68
C ASP A 203 -7.79 -5.64 2.52
N GLY A 204 -8.48 -6.41 1.70
CA GLY A 204 -8.18 -7.82 1.43
C GLY A 204 -7.89 -8.03 -0.05
N ASN A 205 -6.82 -8.76 -0.36
CA ASN A 205 -6.36 -9.06 -1.70
C ASN A 205 -6.06 -10.55 -1.85
N LEU A 206 -6.54 -11.17 -2.92
CA LEU A 206 -6.19 -12.51 -3.35
C LEU A 206 -5.64 -12.44 -4.77
N THR A 207 -4.46 -12.96 -5.00
CA THR A 207 -3.86 -13.06 -6.35
C THR A 207 -3.54 -14.51 -6.67
N LEU A 208 -4.10 -15.01 -7.76
CA LEU A 208 -3.90 -16.36 -8.28
C LEU A 208 -2.92 -16.28 -9.46
N TYR A 209 -1.73 -16.84 -9.32
CA TYR A 209 -0.72 -16.89 -10.36
C TYR A 209 -0.99 -18.09 -11.27
N LEU A 210 -1.55 -17.81 -12.45
CA LEU A 210 -2.08 -18.82 -13.36
C LEU A 210 -1.02 -19.32 -14.33
N ASP A 211 -0.13 -18.43 -14.77
CA ASP A 211 0.94 -18.74 -15.72
C ASP A 211 2.13 -17.80 -15.53
N ASP A 212 3.31 -18.25 -15.89
CA ASP A 212 4.51 -17.44 -15.96
C ASP A 212 5.36 -17.75 -17.20
N SER A 213 6.03 -16.73 -17.71
CA SER A 213 7.07 -16.87 -18.70
C SER A 213 8.39 -16.37 -18.13
N THR A 214 9.19 -17.27 -17.59
CA THR A 214 10.51 -16.96 -17.07
C THR A 214 11.58 -17.47 -18.04
N LYS A 215 12.66 -16.70 -18.17
CA LYS A 215 13.84 -17.14 -18.93
C LYS A 215 14.82 -17.96 -18.08
N ARG A 216 14.60 -18.00 -16.78
CA ARG A 216 15.57 -18.51 -15.81
C ARG A 216 15.28 -19.92 -15.31
N TYR A 217 14.02 -20.29 -15.22
CA TYR A 217 13.62 -21.58 -14.70
C TYR A 217 13.14 -22.49 -15.83
N THR A 218 13.69 -23.70 -15.89
CA THR A 218 13.27 -24.73 -16.87
C THR A 218 12.06 -25.51 -16.38
N GLU A 219 11.68 -25.35 -15.12
CA GLU A 219 10.51 -26.00 -14.56
C GLU A 219 9.22 -25.36 -15.08
N LYS A 220 8.24 -26.22 -15.36
CA LYS A 220 6.90 -25.75 -15.72
C LYS A 220 6.30 -24.94 -14.58
N HIS A 221 5.53 -23.93 -14.94
CA HIS A 221 4.73 -23.15 -13.98
C HIS A 221 3.96 -24.09 -13.06
N LYS A 222 4.05 -23.85 -11.75
CA LYS A 222 3.17 -24.43 -10.74
C LYS A 222 2.22 -23.36 -10.25
N PHE A 223 0.95 -23.68 -10.20
CA PHE A 223 -0.07 -22.79 -9.65
C PHE A 223 0.25 -22.46 -8.20
N PHE A 224 0.27 -21.18 -7.87
CA PHE A 224 0.37 -20.70 -6.51
C PHE A 224 -0.50 -19.44 -6.34
N TYR A 225 -0.72 -19.04 -5.11
CA TYR A 225 -1.50 -17.84 -4.83
C TYR A 225 -1.01 -17.11 -3.58
N THR A 226 -1.30 -15.80 -3.55
CA THR A 226 -1.03 -14.94 -2.39
C THR A 226 -2.34 -14.42 -1.85
N VAL A 227 -2.45 -14.42 -0.53
CA VAL A 227 -3.52 -13.74 0.22
C VAL A 227 -2.86 -12.69 1.08
N LYS A 228 -3.39 -11.47 1.08
CA LYS A 228 -2.99 -10.42 2.01
C LYS A 228 -4.22 -9.70 2.52
N SER A 229 -4.28 -9.44 3.81
CA SER A 229 -5.34 -8.62 4.39
C SER A 229 -4.79 -7.69 5.46
N ASP A 230 -5.30 -6.48 5.47
CA ASP A 230 -5.05 -5.45 6.47
C ASP A 230 -6.38 -4.99 7.05
N LEU A 231 -6.51 -4.95 8.36
CA LEU A 231 -7.71 -4.46 9.03
C LEU A 231 -7.33 -3.55 10.20
N GLY A 232 -8.21 -2.63 10.53
CA GLY A 232 -8.01 -1.76 11.66
C GLY A 232 -9.29 -1.10 12.13
N TYR A 233 -9.33 -0.82 13.41
CA TYR A 233 -10.41 -0.12 14.08
C TYR A 233 -9.86 1.02 14.92
N THR A 234 -10.43 2.20 14.76
CA THR A 234 -10.06 3.39 15.53
C THR A 234 -11.27 3.90 16.29
N PHE A 235 -11.06 4.28 17.53
CA PHE A 235 -12.08 4.90 18.38
C PHE A 235 -11.45 5.98 19.25
N SER A 236 -12.21 7.04 19.51
CA SER A 236 -11.80 8.12 20.41
C SER A 236 -12.25 7.82 21.83
N LEU A 237 -11.33 7.84 22.79
CA LEU A 237 -11.65 7.83 24.21
C LEU A 237 -12.20 9.19 24.67
N ASN A 238 -11.66 10.24 24.09
CA ASN A 238 -12.11 11.62 24.33
C ASN A 238 -11.68 12.52 23.15
N LYS A 239 -11.88 13.82 23.23
CA LYS A 239 -11.54 14.79 22.18
C LYS A 239 -10.04 14.90 21.89
N LEU A 240 -9.18 14.45 22.80
CA LEU A 240 -7.74 14.57 22.71
C LEU A 240 -7.04 13.24 22.37
N LEU A 241 -7.68 12.12 22.65
CA LEU A 241 -7.05 10.80 22.54
C LEU A 241 -7.89 9.85 21.70
N SER A 242 -7.28 9.36 20.61
CA SER A 242 -7.80 8.27 19.78
C SER A 242 -6.90 7.06 19.91
N ILE A 243 -7.48 5.87 19.93
CA ILE A 243 -6.79 4.59 19.96
C ILE A 243 -7.11 3.83 18.68
N SER A 244 -6.08 3.28 18.06
CA SER A 244 -6.18 2.42 16.88
C SER A 244 -5.64 1.04 17.21
N VAL A 245 -6.37 0.00 16.80
CA VAL A 245 -5.91 -1.39 16.83
C VAL A 245 -6.01 -1.95 15.42
N GLY A 246 -5.01 -2.73 15.02
CA GLY A 246 -4.99 -3.29 13.68
C GLY A 246 -4.32 -4.65 13.63
N ALA A 247 -4.63 -5.39 12.58
CA ALA A 247 -3.96 -6.63 12.26
C ALA A 247 -3.70 -6.72 10.75
N SER A 248 -2.61 -7.35 10.37
CA SER A 248 -2.25 -7.66 9.00
C SER A 248 -1.85 -9.12 8.90
N LEU A 249 -2.30 -9.78 7.86
CA LEU A 249 -2.01 -11.18 7.55
C LEU A 249 -1.55 -11.28 6.11
N GLY A 250 -0.55 -12.10 5.84
CA GLY A 250 -0.15 -12.50 4.50
C GLY A 250 0.21 -13.97 4.46
N ALA A 251 -0.12 -14.63 3.35
CA ALA A 251 0.29 -16.00 3.09
C ALA A 251 0.52 -16.23 1.60
N LEU A 252 1.62 -16.88 1.28
CA LEU A 252 1.96 -17.42 -0.03
C LEU A 252 1.79 -18.93 0.02
N VAL A 253 0.90 -19.47 -0.79
CA VAL A 253 0.51 -20.88 -0.75
C VAL A 253 0.87 -21.58 -2.06
N ASN A 254 1.34 -22.82 -1.97
CA ASN A 254 1.86 -23.64 -3.06
C ASN A 254 3.07 -23.01 -3.78
N GLU A 255 3.92 -22.46 -3.03
CA GLU A 255 5.07 -21.67 -3.46
C GLU A 255 6.01 -22.45 -4.36
N PRO A 256 6.50 -21.79 -5.45
CA PRO A 256 7.44 -22.41 -6.40
C PRO A 256 8.93 -22.30 -6.00
N ASN A 257 9.27 -22.20 -4.71
CA ASN A 257 10.63 -21.93 -4.21
C ASN A 257 11.24 -20.62 -4.78
N ARG A 258 10.43 -19.55 -4.86
CA ARG A 258 10.85 -18.25 -5.39
C ARG A 258 10.71 -17.18 -4.33
N TYR A 259 11.80 -16.73 -3.77
CA TYR A 259 11.85 -15.64 -2.78
C TYR A 259 11.29 -14.31 -3.32
N SER A 260 11.15 -14.15 -4.64
CA SER A 260 10.57 -12.97 -5.29
C SER A 260 9.14 -12.65 -4.83
N PHE A 261 8.41 -13.62 -4.31
CA PHE A 261 7.04 -13.48 -3.82
C PHE A 261 6.94 -13.45 -2.29
N SER A 262 8.06 -13.53 -1.58
CA SER A 262 8.07 -13.37 -0.13
C SER A 262 7.44 -12.05 0.28
N PHE A 263 6.77 -12.04 1.40
CA PHE A 263 6.37 -10.80 2.03
C PHE A 263 7.59 -10.09 2.58
N LEU A 264 7.67 -8.80 2.29
CA LEU A 264 8.74 -7.91 2.68
C LEU A 264 8.24 -7.08 3.87
N ILE A 265 8.82 -7.30 5.04
CA ILE A 265 8.32 -6.72 6.28
C ILE A 265 9.38 -5.77 6.83
N GLY A 266 8.95 -4.58 7.20
CA GLY A 266 9.83 -3.53 7.71
C GLY A 266 9.48 -2.16 7.17
N GLY A 267 10.12 -1.13 7.71
CA GLY A 267 9.89 0.26 7.34
C GLY A 267 8.65 0.88 8.00
N TYR A 268 8.36 2.09 7.59
CA TYR A 268 7.27 2.90 8.10
C TYR A 268 6.45 3.48 6.95
N GLY A 269 5.14 3.60 7.15
CA GLY A 269 4.24 4.15 6.14
C GLY A 269 3.74 3.11 5.12
N ASN A 270 2.85 3.56 4.25
CA ASN A 270 2.32 2.71 3.18
C ASN A 270 3.34 2.62 2.05
N GLN A 271 3.81 1.42 1.81
CA GLN A 271 4.64 1.11 0.66
C GLN A 271 3.74 0.57 -0.46
N ASN A 272 3.84 1.16 -1.66
CA ASN A 272 3.04 0.75 -2.82
C ASN A 272 3.52 -0.57 -3.47
N ILE A 273 4.16 -1.42 -2.68
CA ILE A 273 4.57 -2.76 -3.07
C ILE A 273 3.56 -3.73 -2.46
N ASN A 274 2.86 -4.50 -3.29
CA ASN A 274 1.74 -5.34 -2.84
C ASN A 274 2.13 -6.34 -1.74
N ASN A 275 3.34 -6.90 -1.82
CA ASN A 275 3.86 -7.84 -0.83
C ASN A 275 4.68 -7.19 0.29
N SER A 276 4.68 -5.87 0.42
CA SER A 276 5.33 -5.17 1.52
C SER A 276 4.35 -4.88 2.66
N THR A 277 4.85 -4.94 3.89
CA THR A 277 4.09 -4.62 5.11
C THR A 277 4.97 -3.84 6.08
N PRO A 278 4.59 -2.63 6.48
CA PRO A 278 5.39 -1.83 7.39
C PRO A 278 5.48 -2.48 8.79
N LEU A 279 6.66 -2.43 9.39
CA LEU A 279 6.94 -2.86 10.76
C LEU A 279 7.86 -1.83 11.41
N ILE A 280 7.36 -1.14 12.43
CA ILE A 280 8.07 -0.09 13.14
C ILE A 280 9.28 -0.70 13.88
N GLY A 281 10.42 -0.01 13.86
CA GLY A 281 11.65 -0.48 14.49
C GLY A 281 12.56 -1.28 13.58
N TYR A 282 12.15 -1.51 12.33
CA TYR A 282 12.93 -2.23 11.31
C TYR A 282 13.11 -1.37 10.07
N SER A 283 14.22 -1.54 9.38
CA SER A 283 14.44 -0.90 8.08
C SER A 283 13.45 -1.42 7.03
N ALA A 284 13.28 -0.72 5.94
CA ALA A 284 12.44 -1.21 4.86
C ALA A 284 13.02 -2.52 4.30
N LEU A 285 12.16 -3.53 4.11
CA LEU A 285 12.53 -4.83 3.55
C LEU A 285 13.54 -5.63 4.39
N ASP A 286 13.51 -5.49 5.70
CA ASP A 286 14.49 -6.11 6.60
C ASP A 286 14.18 -7.58 6.89
N ILE A 287 12.90 -7.95 6.87
CA ILE A 287 12.41 -9.28 7.23
C ILE A 287 11.66 -9.88 6.03
N PHE A 288 11.91 -11.16 5.78
CA PHE A 288 11.29 -11.92 4.70
C PHE A 288 10.55 -13.13 5.23
N GLY A 289 9.46 -13.51 4.60
CA GLY A 289 8.75 -14.73 4.91
C GLY A 289 7.63 -15.04 3.92
N PHE A 290 7.19 -16.28 3.88
CA PHE A 290 6.10 -16.72 3.02
C PHE A 290 4.73 -16.56 3.68
N SER A 291 4.73 -16.41 4.99
CA SER A 291 3.54 -15.97 5.71
C SER A 291 3.91 -15.07 6.89
N PHE A 292 2.98 -14.22 7.28
CA PHE A 292 3.13 -13.39 8.47
C PHE A 292 1.78 -13.08 9.12
N LEU A 293 1.84 -12.81 10.40
CA LEU A 293 0.76 -12.19 11.16
C LEU A 293 1.35 -11.01 11.95
N LYS A 294 0.76 -9.83 11.79
CA LYS A 294 1.18 -8.62 12.50
C LYS A 294 -0.01 -8.02 13.24
N THR A 295 0.21 -7.55 14.45
CA THR A 295 -0.72 -6.72 15.21
C THR A 295 -0.11 -5.37 15.50
N THR A 296 -0.93 -4.33 15.51
CA THR A 296 -0.50 -2.94 15.75
C THR A 296 -1.46 -2.28 16.73
N VAL A 297 -0.91 -1.53 17.66
CA VAL A 297 -1.66 -0.63 18.56
C VAL A 297 -1.09 0.76 18.40
N GLY A 298 -1.96 1.74 18.23
CA GLY A 298 -1.61 3.15 18.12
C GLY A 298 -2.41 4.01 19.08
N MET A 299 -1.79 5.10 19.55
CA MET A 299 -2.43 6.14 20.35
C MET A 299 -2.07 7.48 19.71
N ASP A 300 -3.06 8.24 19.31
CA ASP A 300 -2.90 9.58 18.72
C ASP A 300 -3.46 10.62 19.69
N PHE A 301 -2.57 11.48 20.20
CA PHE A 301 -2.91 12.61 21.05
C PHE A 301 -3.02 13.87 20.20
N SER A 302 -4.20 14.43 20.08
CA SER A 302 -4.45 15.70 19.40
C SER A 302 -3.98 16.86 20.28
N LEU A 303 -2.82 17.43 19.98
CA LEU A 303 -2.24 18.56 20.71
C LEU A 303 -2.92 19.88 20.31
N SER A 304 -3.32 19.96 19.04
CA SER A 304 -4.12 21.08 18.50
C SER A 304 -4.86 20.59 17.24
N LYS A 305 -5.57 21.47 16.55
CA LYS A 305 -6.41 21.11 15.40
C LYS A 305 -5.71 20.27 14.32
N ASN A 306 -4.40 20.48 14.10
CA ASN A 306 -3.63 19.84 13.04
C ASN A 306 -2.35 19.17 13.54
N HIS A 307 -2.12 19.07 14.84
CA HIS A 307 -0.88 18.57 15.44
C HIS A 307 -1.16 17.37 16.34
N TYR A 308 -0.40 16.30 16.14
CA TYR A 308 -0.62 15.02 16.79
C TYR A 308 0.69 14.48 17.36
N LEU A 309 0.65 14.01 18.61
CA LEU A 309 1.68 13.16 19.17
C LEU A 309 1.19 11.71 19.03
N ARG A 310 2.02 10.84 18.46
CA ARG A 310 1.67 9.47 18.11
C ARG A 310 2.54 8.48 18.85
N LEU A 311 1.92 7.52 19.51
CA LEU A 311 2.61 6.35 20.05
C LEU A 311 2.14 5.12 19.27
N LYS A 312 3.06 4.31 18.80
CA LYS A 312 2.74 3.09 18.06
C LYS A 312 3.58 1.93 18.58
N GLY A 313 2.97 0.76 18.66
CA GLY A 313 3.63 -0.51 18.92
C GLY A 313 3.10 -1.57 18.00
N ASN A 314 3.97 -2.47 17.58
CA ASN A 314 3.58 -3.62 16.76
C ASN A 314 4.35 -4.87 17.18
N ILE A 315 3.74 -6.01 16.88
CA ILE A 315 4.33 -7.32 17.00
C ILE A 315 3.99 -8.07 15.72
N ALA A 316 4.99 -8.71 15.13
CA ALA A 316 4.83 -9.56 13.97
C ALA A 316 5.43 -10.94 14.22
N THR A 317 4.83 -11.94 13.63
CA THR A 317 5.40 -13.28 13.50
C THR A 317 5.53 -13.61 12.02
N VAL A 318 6.59 -14.31 11.65
CA VAL A 318 6.92 -14.62 10.26
C VAL A 318 7.24 -16.10 10.15
N SER A 319 6.88 -16.73 9.05
CA SER A 319 7.17 -18.14 8.78
C SER A 319 7.56 -18.35 7.33
N ASP A 320 8.42 -19.32 7.09
CA ASP A 320 8.81 -19.80 5.76
C ASP A 320 7.81 -20.83 5.20
N GLN A 321 6.77 -21.16 5.97
CA GLN A 321 5.66 -22.00 5.56
C GLN A 321 4.33 -21.30 5.79
N PRO A 322 3.32 -21.49 4.92
CA PRO A 322 2.03 -20.88 5.12
C PRO A 322 1.33 -21.49 6.36
N PHE A 323 0.94 -20.62 7.30
CA PHE A 323 0.15 -20.96 8.48
C PHE A 323 0.80 -21.96 9.47
N ASP A 324 2.13 -22.04 9.51
CA ASP A 324 2.83 -22.85 10.51
C ASP A 324 2.82 -22.15 11.88
N ALA A 325 1.97 -22.65 12.78
CA ALA A 325 1.82 -22.09 14.13
C ALA A 325 3.09 -22.29 14.99
N HIS A 326 3.90 -23.30 14.71
CA HIS A 326 5.15 -23.56 15.44
C HIS A 326 6.18 -22.49 15.08
N GLU A 327 6.45 -22.25 13.81
CA GLU A 327 7.36 -21.20 13.36
C GLU A 327 6.89 -19.81 13.80
N TRP A 328 5.56 -19.53 13.76
CA TRP A 328 5.02 -18.27 14.28
C TRP A 328 5.28 -18.06 15.77
N SER A 329 5.48 -19.12 16.54
CA SER A 329 5.83 -19.00 17.95
C SER A 329 7.32 -18.68 18.20
N GLU A 330 8.18 -19.03 17.25
CA GLU A 330 9.64 -18.88 17.38
C GLU A 330 10.15 -17.54 16.83
N LYS A 331 9.70 -17.17 15.62
CA LYS A 331 10.16 -15.94 14.93
C LYS A 331 9.23 -14.77 15.24
N ARG A 332 9.53 -14.02 16.29
CA ARG A 332 8.76 -12.84 16.72
C ARG A 332 9.61 -11.59 16.62
N TYR A 333 8.99 -10.55 16.12
CA TYR A 333 9.59 -9.25 15.90
C TYR A 333 8.71 -8.18 16.53
N SER A 334 9.28 -7.31 17.34
CA SER A 334 8.53 -6.25 18.01
C SER A 334 9.14 -4.89 17.76
N GLY A 335 8.31 -3.85 17.75
CA GLY A 335 8.78 -2.50 17.53
C GLY A 335 7.88 -1.47 18.16
N TYR A 336 8.48 -0.37 18.59
CA TYR A 336 7.84 0.74 19.27
C TYR A 336 8.28 2.05 18.62
N GLY A 337 7.38 3.01 18.58
CA GLY A 337 7.68 4.31 18.00
C GLY A 337 6.94 5.43 18.69
N VAL A 338 7.60 6.58 18.77
CA VAL A 338 6.99 7.84 19.13
C VAL A 338 7.17 8.81 17.97
N GLY A 339 6.08 9.42 17.54
CA GLY A 339 6.05 10.29 16.37
C GLY A 339 5.32 11.60 16.64
N TYR A 340 5.67 12.60 15.84
CA TYR A 340 4.96 13.85 15.76
C TYR A 340 4.43 14.04 14.35
N GLY A 341 3.13 14.28 14.25
CA GLY A 341 2.41 14.42 12.99
C GLY A 341 1.74 15.78 12.84
N ILE A 342 1.77 16.31 11.62
CA ILE A 342 1.09 17.55 11.26
C ILE A 342 0.22 17.29 10.02
N ASN A 343 -1.04 17.69 10.08
CA ASN A 343 -1.90 17.75 8.91
C ASN A 343 -1.74 19.11 8.24
N SER A 344 -0.92 19.17 7.18
CA SER A 344 -0.58 20.40 6.48
C SER A 344 -1.27 20.49 5.10
N PHE A 345 -1.19 21.66 4.47
CA PHE A 345 -1.67 21.85 3.09
C PHE A 345 -0.85 21.09 2.03
N LEU A 346 0.38 20.71 2.37
CA LEU A 346 1.23 19.85 1.53
C LEU A 346 0.97 18.35 1.74
N GLY A 347 -0.01 18.01 2.57
CA GLY A 347 -0.28 16.66 3.02
C GLY A 347 0.22 16.41 4.44
N PRO A 348 0.14 15.16 4.92
CA PRO A 348 0.63 14.78 6.24
C PRO A 348 2.16 14.90 6.30
N ILE A 349 2.65 15.47 7.38
CA ILE A 349 4.08 15.50 7.72
C ILE A 349 4.24 14.69 8.99
N GLU A 350 5.15 13.74 8.99
CA GLU A 350 5.34 12.85 10.13
C GLU A 350 6.84 12.60 10.37
N LEU A 351 7.26 12.79 11.62
CA LEU A 351 8.60 12.41 12.10
C LEU A 351 8.41 11.39 13.20
N THR A 352 8.96 10.20 13.05
CA THR A 352 8.84 9.12 14.02
C THR A 352 10.22 8.58 14.39
N TYR A 353 10.50 8.54 15.69
CA TYR A 353 11.59 7.80 16.28
C TYR A 353 11.10 6.42 16.68
N SER A 354 11.81 5.40 16.31
CA SER A 354 11.40 4.02 16.57
C SER A 354 12.57 3.15 17.05
N PHE A 355 12.22 2.10 17.73
CA PHE A 355 13.14 1.15 18.33
C PHE A 355 12.56 -0.26 18.31
N SER A 356 13.41 -1.24 18.04
CA SER A 356 13.13 -2.67 18.21
C SER A 356 14.11 -3.26 19.24
N PRO A 357 13.61 -4.04 20.22
CA PRO A 357 14.47 -4.76 21.18
C PRO A 357 15.38 -5.78 20.50
N GLU A 358 14.96 -6.33 19.37
CA GLU A 358 15.68 -7.37 18.62
C GLU A 358 16.89 -6.77 17.87
N THR A 359 16.70 -5.67 17.15
CA THR A 359 17.77 -5.01 16.40
C THR A 359 18.65 -4.11 17.27
N LYS A 360 18.13 -3.63 18.39
CA LYS A 360 18.78 -2.68 19.33
C LYS A 360 19.25 -1.37 18.67
N SER A 361 18.83 -1.13 17.43
CA SER A 361 19.22 0.03 16.66
C SER A 361 18.03 0.99 16.52
N PRO A 362 18.15 2.26 16.94
CA PRO A 362 17.10 3.23 16.76
C PRO A 362 17.01 3.66 15.31
N LEU A 363 15.79 3.87 14.81
CA LEU A 363 15.52 4.32 13.46
C LEU A 363 14.66 5.59 13.47
N TRP A 364 14.98 6.49 12.54
CA TRP A 364 14.18 7.67 12.28
C TRP A 364 13.44 7.51 10.96
N TYR A 365 12.14 7.76 11.00
CA TYR A 365 11.31 7.83 9.81
C TYR A 365 10.81 9.25 9.63
N PHE A 366 10.96 9.73 8.43
CA PHE A 366 10.38 11.00 8.02
C PHE A 366 9.49 10.74 6.81
N ASN A 367 8.29 11.28 6.86
CA ASN A 367 7.34 11.27 5.77
C ASN A 367 6.81 12.68 5.55
N LEU A 368 6.76 13.11 4.30
CA LEU A 368 6.20 14.39 3.88
C LEU A 368 5.35 14.17 2.66
N GLY A 369 4.11 14.66 2.72
CA GLY A 369 3.20 14.60 1.60
C GLY A 369 2.30 13.37 1.58
N TRP A 370 1.54 13.28 0.53
CA TRP A 370 0.59 12.20 0.31
C TRP A 370 1.32 10.93 -0.13
N SER A 371 0.92 9.77 0.38
CA SER A 371 1.35 8.47 -0.16
C SER A 371 0.46 8.10 -1.35
N PHE A 372 1.08 7.75 -2.46
CA PHE A 372 0.43 7.43 -3.72
C PHE A 372 0.65 5.99 -4.12
#